data_7a14a979f40059182e439e534fcba942
#
_entry.id   7a14a979f40059182e439e534fcba942
#
_cell.length_a   1.000
_cell.length_b   1.000
_cell.length_c   1.000
_cell.angle_alpha   90.00
_cell.angle_beta   90.00
_cell.angle_gamma   90.00
#
_symmetry.space_group_name_H-M   'P 1'
#
loop_
_entity.id
_entity.type
_entity.pdbx_description
1 polymer ?
#
loop_
_entity_poly.entity_id
_entity_poly.type
_entity_poly.pdbx_seq_one_letter_code
_entity_poly.pdbx_strand_id
1 'polypeptide(L)'
;MIYSNFIIAVEAVLPITILILVGLLVKKMHFLTLEEIKHINKMVFKIFFFCLLFENMYKADFDVVFQPRLMVFCLVAIVAIVAIATMIICPLVKDNRQRGAMIHAIYRSNFIIIGLPVAANIFGSDNLAVPSMLITVVIPAYNILAVCVFETFRGRTIRLKPVLFGICQNPMIWGCIVGSILNLCQIDVPESILKPVYQIAGATTPLALILLGASFNMSAVLHNKLSIALCTTARLIIVPAIILPIAVWMGYRNIELVSLITIFASPCAVVGFTMAQQMDSDYALASNCIIATSALSCFTMMGWIFAGKMLALF
;
A
#
# COMPACT_ATOMS: atom_id res chain seq x y z
N MET A 1 6.09 -27.39 -6.94
CA MET A 1 6.70 -26.14 -6.46
C MET A 1 6.23 -24.91 -7.28
N ILE A 2 6.42 -24.81 -8.59
CA ILE A 2 5.95 -23.65 -9.41
C ILE A 2 4.42 -23.52 -9.32
N TYR A 3 3.69 -24.63 -9.45
CA TYR A 3 2.23 -24.68 -9.36
C TYR A 3 1.70 -24.21 -8.00
N SER A 4 2.31 -24.63 -6.89
CA SER A 4 1.90 -24.18 -5.55
C SER A 4 2.14 -22.67 -5.34
N ASN A 5 3.28 -22.13 -5.77
CA ASN A 5 3.56 -20.70 -5.66
C ASN A 5 2.63 -19.84 -6.54
N PHE A 6 2.20 -20.37 -7.70
CA PHE A 6 1.19 -19.72 -8.54
C PHE A 6 -0.18 -19.68 -7.86
N ILE A 7 -0.64 -20.80 -7.28
CA ILE A 7 -1.90 -20.84 -6.54
C ILE A 7 -1.89 -19.81 -5.40
N ILE A 8 -0.81 -19.70 -4.63
CA ILE A 8 -0.68 -18.75 -3.54
C ILE A 8 -0.83 -17.30 -4.04
N ALA A 9 -0.15 -16.99 -5.15
CA ALA A 9 -0.26 -15.65 -5.72
C ALA A 9 -1.69 -15.36 -6.21
N VAL A 10 -2.37 -16.36 -6.78
CA VAL A 10 -3.78 -16.27 -7.20
C VAL A 10 -4.68 -16.10 -5.97
N GLU A 11 -4.54 -16.93 -4.94
CA GLU A 11 -5.33 -16.85 -3.70
C GLU A 11 -5.17 -15.50 -2.99
N ALA A 12 -4.00 -14.88 -3.05
CA ALA A 12 -3.78 -13.54 -2.49
C ALA A 12 -4.45 -12.42 -3.30
N VAL A 13 -4.53 -12.55 -4.62
CA VAL A 13 -5.07 -11.50 -5.52
C VAL A 13 -6.55 -11.71 -5.82
N LEU A 14 -7.04 -12.95 -5.82
CA LEU A 14 -8.42 -13.28 -6.16
C LEU A 14 -9.46 -12.54 -5.30
N PRO A 15 -9.33 -12.46 -3.95
CA PRO A 15 -10.27 -11.70 -3.11
C PRO A 15 -10.32 -10.22 -3.48
N ILE A 16 -9.16 -9.61 -3.78
CA ILE A 16 -9.06 -8.21 -4.21
C ILE A 16 -9.82 -8.03 -5.52
N THR A 17 -9.59 -8.93 -6.48
CA THR A 17 -10.24 -8.89 -7.79
C THR A 17 -11.76 -9.04 -7.66
N ILE A 18 -12.24 -9.99 -6.84
CA ILE A 18 -13.67 -10.21 -6.59
C ILE A 18 -14.32 -8.94 -6.02
N LEU A 19 -13.71 -8.29 -5.03
CA LEU A 19 -14.24 -7.07 -4.43
C LEU A 19 -14.28 -5.89 -5.41
N ILE A 20 -13.29 -5.77 -6.29
CA ILE A 20 -13.31 -4.79 -7.39
C ILE A 20 -14.45 -5.09 -8.37
N LEU A 21 -14.66 -6.36 -8.73
CA LEU A 21 -15.77 -6.78 -9.62
C LEU A 21 -17.12 -6.51 -8.98
N VAL A 22 -17.28 -6.75 -7.68
CA VAL A 22 -18.49 -6.34 -6.94
C VAL A 22 -18.71 -4.83 -7.06
N GLY A 23 -17.66 -4.03 -6.93
CA GLY A 23 -17.74 -2.57 -7.14
C GLY A 23 -18.19 -2.21 -8.57
N LEU A 24 -17.68 -2.89 -9.59
CA LEU A 24 -18.14 -2.72 -10.98
C LEU A 24 -19.61 -3.09 -11.16
N LEU A 25 -20.08 -4.14 -10.48
CA LEU A 25 -21.50 -4.51 -10.47
C LEU A 25 -22.35 -3.45 -9.80
N VAL A 26 -21.95 -2.93 -8.63
CA VAL A 26 -22.63 -1.81 -7.94
C VAL A 26 -22.79 -0.62 -8.89
N LYS A 27 -21.74 -0.27 -9.64
CA LYS A 27 -21.79 0.78 -10.66
C LYS A 27 -22.78 0.44 -11.78
N LYS A 28 -22.70 -0.78 -12.34
CA LYS A 28 -23.56 -1.21 -13.45
C LYS A 28 -25.03 -1.25 -13.05
N MET A 29 -25.34 -1.61 -11.82
CA MET A 29 -26.67 -1.66 -11.26
C MET A 29 -27.20 -0.27 -10.81
N HIS A 30 -26.38 0.78 -10.94
CA HIS A 30 -26.72 2.16 -10.53
C HIS A 30 -27.14 2.28 -9.04
N PHE A 31 -26.58 1.43 -8.15
CA PHE A 31 -26.88 1.51 -6.72
C PHE A 31 -26.28 2.74 -6.06
N LEU A 32 -25.18 3.26 -6.62
CA LEU A 32 -24.49 4.45 -6.10
C LEU A 32 -24.17 5.41 -7.24
N THR A 33 -24.45 6.68 -7.02
CA THR A 33 -24.00 7.79 -7.85
C THR A 33 -22.52 8.11 -7.56
N LEU A 34 -21.86 8.83 -8.46
CA LEU A 34 -20.48 9.28 -8.24
C LEU A 34 -20.33 10.20 -7.01
N GLU A 35 -21.38 10.93 -6.68
CA GLU A 35 -21.42 11.84 -5.52
C GLU A 35 -21.50 11.05 -4.21
N GLU A 36 -22.37 10.04 -4.17
CA GLU A 36 -22.47 9.13 -3.01
C GLU A 36 -21.18 8.36 -2.78
N ILE A 37 -20.53 7.86 -3.85
CA ILE A 37 -19.24 7.21 -3.78
C ILE A 37 -18.19 8.15 -3.13
N LYS A 38 -18.17 9.44 -3.48
CA LYS A 38 -17.27 10.43 -2.86
C LYS A 38 -17.56 10.62 -1.37
N HIS A 39 -18.84 10.68 -0.99
CA HIS A 39 -19.24 10.84 0.42
C HIS A 39 -18.87 9.61 1.25
N ILE A 40 -19.14 8.40 0.74
CA ILE A 40 -18.77 7.15 1.41
C ILE A 40 -17.23 7.05 1.52
N ASN A 41 -16.51 7.39 0.45
CA ASN A 41 -15.04 7.38 0.47
C ASN A 41 -14.45 8.37 1.48
N LYS A 42 -15.11 9.53 1.69
CA LYS A 42 -14.74 10.49 2.74
C LYS A 42 -14.92 9.90 4.15
N MET A 43 -16.00 9.15 4.38
CA MET A 43 -16.23 8.43 5.64
C MET A 43 -15.16 7.34 5.83
N VAL A 44 -14.90 6.55 4.80
CA VAL A 44 -13.84 5.51 4.81
C VAL A 44 -12.49 6.13 5.16
N PHE A 45 -12.12 7.25 4.53
CA PHE A 45 -10.87 7.94 4.82
C PHE A 45 -10.77 8.43 6.27
N LYS A 46 -11.84 9.04 6.79
CA LYS A 46 -11.81 9.71 8.09
C LYS A 46 -11.97 8.76 9.29
N ILE A 47 -12.78 7.72 9.14
CA ILE A 47 -13.15 6.83 10.25
C ILE A 47 -12.50 5.45 10.07
N PHE A 48 -12.73 4.81 8.93
CA PHE A 48 -12.31 3.42 8.74
C PHE A 48 -10.78 3.29 8.68
N PHE A 49 -10.10 4.16 7.91
CA PHE A 49 -8.64 4.14 7.89
C PHE A 49 -8.02 4.56 9.22
N PHE A 50 -8.65 5.45 9.99
CA PHE A 50 -8.21 5.73 11.36
C PHE A 50 -8.23 4.45 12.20
N CYS A 51 -9.36 3.73 12.21
CA CYS A 51 -9.52 2.49 12.97
C CYS A 51 -8.53 1.40 12.50
N LEU A 52 -8.34 1.24 11.19
CA LEU A 52 -7.41 0.27 10.62
C LEU A 52 -5.96 0.54 11.05
N LEU A 53 -5.52 1.80 10.98
CA LEU A 53 -4.16 2.16 11.34
C LEU A 53 -3.94 2.17 12.86
N PHE A 54 -4.97 2.54 13.61
CA PHE A 54 -4.99 2.36 15.06
C PHE A 54 -4.81 0.88 15.42
N GLU A 55 -5.62 -0.03 14.84
CA GLU A 55 -5.51 -1.47 15.11
C GLU A 55 -4.13 -2.01 14.75
N ASN A 56 -3.60 -1.66 13.58
CA ASN A 56 -2.28 -2.11 13.15
C ASN A 56 -1.17 -1.70 14.11
N MET A 57 -1.22 -0.48 14.67
CA MET A 57 -0.22 0.01 15.59
C MET A 57 -0.45 -0.47 17.03
N TYR A 58 -1.72 -0.58 17.45
CA TYR A 58 -2.06 -1.06 18.78
C TYR A 58 -1.71 -2.55 18.97
N LYS A 59 -1.86 -3.37 17.93
CA LYS A 59 -1.49 -4.78 17.91
C LYS A 59 -0.05 -5.05 17.48
N ALA A 60 0.71 -4.01 17.13
CA ALA A 60 2.07 -4.18 16.69
C ALA A 60 2.94 -4.76 17.83
N ASP A 61 3.68 -5.81 17.54
CA ASP A 61 4.62 -6.40 18.48
C ASP A 61 5.98 -5.72 18.28
N PHE A 62 6.30 -4.79 19.17
CA PHE A 62 7.58 -4.07 19.14
C PHE A 62 8.72 -4.85 19.81
N ASP A 63 8.42 -5.94 20.54
CA ASP A 63 9.40 -6.75 21.27
C ASP A 63 9.94 -7.91 20.43
N VAL A 64 9.30 -8.24 19.31
CA VAL A 64 9.66 -9.39 18.47
C VAL A 64 10.84 -9.06 17.55
N VAL A 65 11.90 -9.83 17.69
CA VAL A 65 13.08 -9.91 16.79
C VAL A 65 13.49 -8.54 16.21
N PHE A 66 14.01 -7.67 17.06
CA PHE A 66 14.51 -6.36 16.63
C PHE A 66 15.69 -6.51 15.67
N GLN A 67 15.47 -6.22 14.39
CA GLN A 67 16.51 -6.22 13.34
C GLN A 67 16.72 -4.80 12.79
N PRO A 68 17.47 -3.94 13.48
CA PRO A 68 17.60 -2.54 13.11
C PRO A 68 18.22 -2.35 11.73
N ARG A 69 19.12 -3.22 11.31
CA ARG A 69 19.74 -3.15 9.99
C ARG A 69 18.70 -3.33 8.87
N LEU A 70 17.78 -4.30 9.00
CA LEU A 70 16.72 -4.55 8.03
C LEU A 70 15.66 -3.44 8.03
N MET A 71 15.29 -2.95 9.23
CA MET A 71 14.36 -1.82 9.39
C MET A 71 14.89 -0.54 8.73
N VAL A 72 16.15 -0.20 8.98
CA VAL A 72 16.80 0.98 8.39
C VAL A 72 16.92 0.82 6.88
N PHE A 73 17.28 -0.38 6.39
CA PHE A 73 17.32 -0.67 4.96
C PHE A 73 15.95 -0.40 4.30
N CYS A 74 14.85 -0.91 4.87
CA CYS A 74 13.51 -0.67 4.35
C CYS A 74 13.16 0.83 4.32
N LEU A 75 13.43 1.56 5.40
CA LEU A 75 13.16 3.00 5.48
C LEU A 75 13.95 3.78 4.43
N VAL A 76 15.25 3.54 4.36
CA VAL A 76 16.13 4.21 3.38
C VAL A 76 15.69 3.88 1.95
N ALA A 77 15.39 2.63 1.66
CA ALA A 77 14.91 2.20 0.35
C ALA A 77 13.59 2.90 -0.04
N ILE A 78 12.62 2.95 0.88
CA ILE A 78 11.33 3.61 0.65
C ILE A 78 11.54 5.11 0.38
N VAL A 79 12.33 5.80 1.20
CA VAL A 79 12.62 7.25 1.03
C VAL A 79 13.36 7.48 -0.29
N ALA A 80 14.33 6.64 -0.62
CA ALA A 80 15.07 6.72 -1.88
C ALA A 80 14.14 6.53 -3.10
N ILE A 81 13.21 5.57 -3.05
CA ILE A 81 12.24 5.36 -4.13
C ILE A 81 11.36 6.61 -4.30
N VAL A 82 10.86 7.20 -3.20
CA VAL A 82 10.07 8.45 -3.25
C VAL A 82 10.88 9.59 -3.87
N ALA A 83 12.13 9.77 -3.46
CA ALA A 83 13.02 10.81 -3.99
C ALA A 83 13.28 10.61 -5.49
N ILE A 84 13.67 9.40 -5.89
CA ILE A 84 13.94 9.06 -7.29
C ILE A 84 12.68 9.19 -8.15
N ALA A 85 11.54 8.67 -7.67
CA ALA A 85 10.26 8.80 -8.36
C ALA A 85 9.89 10.29 -8.53
N THR A 86 10.10 11.12 -7.51
CA THR A 86 9.85 12.56 -7.59
C THR A 86 10.76 13.23 -8.61
N MET A 87 12.07 12.92 -8.60
CA MET A 87 13.03 13.46 -9.57
C MET A 87 12.69 13.09 -11.02
N ILE A 88 12.14 11.89 -11.25
CA ILE A 88 11.78 11.42 -12.60
C ILE A 88 10.42 11.97 -13.02
N ILE A 89 9.42 11.91 -12.15
CA ILE A 89 8.03 12.26 -12.50
C ILE A 89 7.84 13.77 -12.64
N CYS A 90 8.48 14.60 -11.80
CA CYS A 90 8.30 16.05 -11.85
C CYS A 90 8.66 16.69 -13.20
N PRO A 91 9.74 16.34 -13.88
CA PRO A 91 10.01 16.88 -15.22
C PRO A 91 9.14 16.27 -16.31
N LEU A 92 8.69 14.99 -16.17
CA LEU A 92 7.92 14.28 -17.20
C LEU A 92 6.44 14.66 -17.21
N VAL A 93 5.87 14.97 -16.06
CA VAL A 93 4.44 15.22 -15.88
C VAL A 93 4.22 16.64 -15.41
N LYS A 94 3.40 17.43 -16.13
CA LYS A 94 3.15 18.84 -15.79
C LYS A 94 2.06 19.02 -14.72
N ASP A 95 1.08 18.10 -14.67
CA ASP A 95 -0.04 18.19 -13.73
C ASP A 95 0.35 17.65 -12.35
N ASN A 96 0.28 18.51 -11.34
CA ASN A 96 0.58 18.16 -9.96
C ASN A 96 -0.33 17.06 -9.42
N ARG A 97 -1.60 17.03 -9.84
CA ARG A 97 -2.55 16.00 -9.41
C ARG A 97 -2.11 14.62 -9.88
N GLN A 98 -1.59 14.52 -11.11
CA GLN A 98 -1.02 13.28 -11.64
C GLN A 98 0.31 12.93 -10.99
N ARG A 99 1.18 13.93 -10.71
CA ARG A 99 2.46 13.71 -10.02
C ARG A 99 2.27 12.99 -8.69
N GLY A 100 1.37 13.51 -7.84
CA GLY A 100 1.07 12.90 -6.54
C GLY A 100 0.60 11.45 -6.66
N ALA A 101 -0.36 11.18 -7.56
CA ALA A 101 -0.89 9.84 -7.80
C ALA A 101 0.19 8.87 -8.33
N MET A 102 1.03 9.30 -9.29
CA MET A 102 2.09 8.47 -9.87
C MET A 102 3.20 8.13 -8.87
N ILE A 103 3.69 9.13 -8.14
CA ILE A 103 4.73 8.93 -7.12
C ILE A 103 4.21 7.96 -6.06
N HIS A 104 2.98 8.17 -5.58
CA HIS A 104 2.35 7.28 -4.62
C HIS A 104 2.22 5.84 -5.15
N ALA A 105 1.79 5.66 -6.40
CA ALA A 105 1.65 4.35 -7.02
C ALA A 105 3.00 3.61 -7.17
N ILE A 106 4.10 4.35 -7.39
CA ILE A 106 5.43 3.76 -7.55
C ILE A 106 5.99 3.23 -6.23
N TYR A 107 5.90 4.02 -5.12
CA TYR A 107 6.60 3.61 -3.90
C TYR A 107 5.74 2.77 -2.94
N ARG A 108 4.42 3.02 -2.85
CA ARG A 108 3.58 2.42 -1.82
C ARG A 108 2.97 1.10 -2.26
N SER A 109 3.31 0.04 -1.54
CA SER A 109 2.80 -1.31 -1.80
C SER A 109 1.66 -1.72 -0.88
N ASN A 110 0.93 -2.73 -1.32
CA ASN A 110 -0.10 -3.43 -0.55
C ASN A 110 0.46 -4.69 0.11
N PHE A 111 1.65 -4.59 0.72
CA PHE A 111 2.40 -5.76 1.17
C PHE A 111 1.75 -6.51 2.33
N ILE A 112 0.93 -5.86 3.17
CA ILE A 112 0.23 -6.55 4.27
C ILE A 112 -0.72 -7.61 3.72
N ILE A 113 -1.56 -7.23 2.74
CA ILE A 113 -2.61 -8.11 2.22
C ILE A 113 -2.03 -9.25 1.38
N ILE A 114 -0.96 -8.99 0.65
CA ILE A 114 -0.35 -9.97 -0.25
C ILE A 114 0.90 -10.59 0.39
N GLY A 115 1.68 -9.78 1.09
CA GLY A 115 3.00 -10.18 1.57
C GLY A 115 2.95 -11.17 2.72
N LEU A 116 2.11 -10.95 3.73
CA LEU A 116 2.02 -11.87 4.85
C LEU A 116 1.56 -13.27 4.44
N PRO A 117 0.48 -13.46 3.62
CA PRO A 117 0.12 -14.76 3.11
C PRO A 117 1.23 -15.43 2.29
N VAL A 118 1.95 -14.69 1.46
CA VAL A 118 3.09 -15.23 0.68
C VAL A 118 4.21 -15.70 1.60
N ALA A 119 4.58 -14.91 2.61
CA ALA A 119 5.61 -15.29 3.59
C ALA A 119 5.16 -16.52 4.41
N ALA A 120 3.90 -16.54 4.88
CA ALA A 120 3.32 -17.67 5.63
C ALA A 120 3.36 -18.96 4.82
N ASN A 121 3.12 -18.89 3.54
CA ASN A 121 3.08 -20.04 2.66
C ASN A 121 4.46 -20.60 2.33
N ILE A 122 5.49 -19.74 2.27
CA ILE A 122 6.88 -20.17 1.98
C ILE A 122 7.55 -20.72 3.24
N PHE A 123 7.33 -20.10 4.41
CA PHE A 123 8.05 -20.43 5.65
C PHE A 123 7.17 -20.99 6.77
N GLY A 124 5.86 -21.11 6.56
CA GLY A 124 4.89 -21.50 7.59
C GLY A 124 4.38 -20.31 8.40
N SER A 125 3.17 -20.46 8.96
CA SER A 125 2.49 -19.43 9.75
C SER A 125 3.25 -19.02 11.04
N ASP A 126 4.10 -19.92 11.56
CA ASP A 126 4.83 -19.71 12.80
C ASP A 126 6.09 -18.85 12.61
N ASN A 127 6.49 -18.61 11.36
CA ASN A 127 7.71 -17.88 11.00
C ASN A 127 7.42 -16.47 10.46
N LEU A 128 6.40 -15.79 10.98
CA LEU A 128 6.01 -14.44 10.51
C LEU A 128 6.59 -13.29 11.33
N ALA A 129 7.47 -13.58 12.29
CA ALA A 129 8.06 -12.56 13.16
C ALA A 129 8.74 -11.41 12.38
N VAL A 130 9.59 -11.76 11.38
CA VAL A 130 10.31 -10.75 10.57
C VAL A 130 9.36 -9.90 9.71
N PRO A 131 8.45 -10.47 8.88
CA PRO A 131 7.51 -9.63 8.13
C PRO A 131 6.58 -8.83 9.04
N SER A 132 6.15 -9.35 10.21
CA SER A 132 5.33 -8.62 11.17
C SER A 132 6.07 -7.43 11.78
N MET A 133 7.33 -7.61 12.16
CA MET A 133 8.18 -6.52 12.62
C MET A 133 8.31 -5.41 11.55
N LEU A 134 8.47 -5.75 10.28
CA LEU A 134 8.56 -4.75 9.22
C LEU A 134 7.27 -3.93 9.05
N ILE A 135 6.10 -4.48 9.39
CA ILE A 135 4.83 -3.73 9.40
C ILE A 135 4.94 -2.51 10.33
N THR A 136 5.53 -2.68 11.52
CA THR A 136 5.62 -1.62 12.54
C THR A 136 6.40 -0.40 12.08
N VAL A 137 7.31 -0.58 11.12
CA VAL A 137 8.16 0.50 10.58
C VAL A 137 7.68 0.98 9.22
N VAL A 138 7.33 0.05 8.33
CA VAL A 138 6.99 0.36 6.94
C VAL A 138 5.63 1.06 6.84
N ILE A 139 4.63 0.66 7.65
CA ILE A 139 3.29 1.25 7.57
C ILE A 139 3.28 2.72 8.02
N PRO A 140 3.86 3.10 9.18
CA PRO A 140 3.97 4.51 9.54
C PRO A 140 4.74 5.32 8.49
N ALA A 141 5.86 4.80 7.99
CA ALA A 141 6.64 5.46 6.94
C ALA A 141 5.81 5.68 5.66
N TYR A 142 5.10 4.67 5.20
CA TYR A 142 4.21 4.79 4.04
C TYR A 142 3.11 5.84 4.25
N ASN A 143 2.52 5.91 5.44
CA ASN A 143 1.44 6.86 5.74
C ASN A 143 1.97 8.29 5.79
N ILE A 144 3.07 8.53 6.49
CA ILE A 144 3.71 9.85 6.56
C ILE A 144 4.11 10.33 5.16
N LEU A 145 4.83 9.49 4.41
CA LEU A 145 5.26 9.84 3.06
C LEU A 145 4.08 10.06 2.10
N ALA A 146 2.99 9.27 2.23
CA ALA A 146 1.80 9.47 1.39
C ALA A 146 1.16 10.83 1.63
N VAL A 147 1.00 11.22 2.90
CA VAL A 147 0.46 12.54 3.24
C VAL A 147 1.40 13.63 2.75
N CYS A 148 2.72 13.48 2.96
CA CYS A 148 3.72 14.43 2.45
C CYS A 148 3.64 14.59 0.92
N VAL A 149 3.60 13.48 0.18
CA VAL A 149 3.51 13.49 -1.28
C VAL A 149 2.21 14.15 -1.75
N PHE A 150 1.05 13.70 -1.26
CA PHE A 150 -0.22 14.26 -1.71
C PHE A 150 -0.39 15.73 -1.31
N GLU A 151 0.00 16.15 -0.10
CA GLU A 151 -0.07 17.56 0.31
C GLU A 151 0.91 18.43 -0.47
N THR A 152 2.11 17.92 -0.79
CA THR A 152 3.09 18.63 -1.62
C THR A 152 2.53 18.94 -3.01
N PHE A 153 1.82 18.00 -3.61
CA PHE A 153 1.28 18.14 -4.96
C PHE A 153 -0.21 18.54 -5.00
N ARG A 154 -0.83 18.83 -3.86
CA ARG A 154 -2.26 19.19 -3.77
C ARG A 154 -2.61 20.51 -4.47
N GLY A 155 -1.68 21.45 -4.55
CA GLY A 155 -1.91 22.77 -5.12
C GLY A 155 -1.08 23.03 -6.39
N ARG A 156 -1.26 24.23 -6.96
CA ARG A 156 -0.41 24.70 -8.06
C ARG A 156 1.00 25.09 -7.59
N THR A 157 1.15 25.41 -6.30
CA THR A 157 2.43 25.83 -5.70
C THR A 157 2.69 25.03 -4.41
N ILE A 158 3.90 24.53 -4.27
CA ILE A 158 4.35 23.82 -3.07
C ILE A 158 4.57 24.86 -1.96
N ARG A 159 3.82 24.75 -0.86
CA ARG A 159 3.93 25.61 0.32
C ARG A 159 4.07 24.75 1.57
N LEU A 160 5.12 24.96 2.36
CA LEU A 160 5.42 24.14 3.55
C LEU A 160 4.33 24.23 4.64
N LYS A 161 3.78 25.44 4.92
CA LYS A 161 2.75 25.61 5.95
C LYS A 161 1.48 24.77 5.70
N PRO A 162 0.83 24.82 4.52
CA PRO A 162 -0.31 23.93 4.21
C PRO A 162 0.04 22.45 4.30
N VAL A 163 1.24 22.05 3.88
CA VAL A 163 1.69 20.65 3.97
C VAL A 163 1.76 20.20 5.42
N LEU A 164 2.42 20.94 6.30
CA LEU A 164 2.51 20.62 7.73
C LEU A 164 1.12 20.59 8.39
N PHE A 165 0.26 21.56 8.07
CA PHE A 165 -1.09 21.61 8.60
C PHE A 165 -1.94 20.41 8.12
N GLY A 166 -1.83 20.05 6.83
CA GLY A 166 -2.49 18.86 6.28
C GLY A 166 -2.03 17.55 6.95
N ILE A 167 -0.73 17.44 7.26
CA ILE A 167 -0.17 16.31 8.02
C ILE A 167 -0.80 16.24 9.42
N CYS A 168 -0.81 17.36 10.15
CA CYS A 168 -1.38 17.41 11.50
C CYS A 168 -2.89 17.14 11.56
N GLN A 169 -3.64 17.42 10.49
CA GLN A 169 -5.07 17.17 10.41
C GLN A 169 -5.45 15.82 9.81
N ASN A 170 -4.47 15.03 9.38
CA ASN A 170 -4.75 13.77 8.71
C ASN A 170 -5.17 12.68 9.70
N PRO A 171 -6.39 12.12 9.59
CA PRO A 171 -6.88 11.11 10.52
C PRO A 171 -6.05 9.83 10.52
N MET A 172 -5.41 9.49 9.40
CA MET A 172 -4.56 8.30 9.30
C MET A 172 -3.32 8.43 10.18
N ILE A 173 -2.72 9.62 10.25
CA ILE A 173 -1.56 9.89 11.12
C ILE A 173 -1.98 9.79 12.59
N TRP A 174 -3.13 10.35 12.95
CA TRP A 174 -3.65 10.23 14.31
C TRP A 174 -3.97 8.78 14.70
N GLY A 175 -4.51 7.98 13.79
CA GLY A 175 -4.69 6.53 14.02
C GLY A 175 -3.38 5.84 14.36
N CYS A 176 -2.31 6.10 13.58
CA CYS A 176 -0.98 5.56 13.89
C CYS A 176 -0.44 6.05 15.25
N ILE A 177 -0.52 7.36 15.53
CA ILE A 177 0.01 7.95 16.76
C ILE A 177 -0.69 7.38 17.99
N VAL A 178 -2.04 7.41 18.01
CA VAL A 178 -2.81 6.93 19.16
C VAL A 178 -2.59 5.44 19.39
N GLY A 179 -2.64 4.61 18.34
CA GLY A 179 -2.36 3.19 18.44
C GLY A 179 -0.96 2.89 18.97
N SER A 180 0.06 3.62 18.46
CA SER A 180 1.44 3.45 18.94
C SER A 180 1.65 3.89 20.38
N ILE A 181 1.06 5.02 20.81
CA ILE A 181 1.16 5.50 22.18
C ILE A 181 0.55 4.50 23.15
N LEU A 182 -0.67 4.03 22.90
CA LEU A 182 -1.34 3.08 23.77
C LEU A 182 -0.57 1.75 23.88
N ASN A 183 -0.02 1.28 22.77
CA ASN A 183 0.80 0.06 22.74
C ASN A 183 2.10 0.25 23.54
N LEU A 184 2.90 1.29 23.23
CA LEU A 184 4.19 1.53 23.89
C LEU A 184 4.04 1.85 25.40
N CYS A 185 2.93 2.49 25.79
CA CYS A 185 2.60 2.73 27.19
C CYS A 185 1.97 1.51 27.86
N GLN A 186 1.75 0.41 27.14
CA GLN A 186 1.09 -0.81 27.64
C GLN A 186 -0.28 -0.53 28.28
N ILE A 187 -1.04 0.39 27.67
CA ILE A 187 -2.37 0.77 28.14
C ILE A 187 -3.40 -0.20 27.56
N ASP A 188 -3.98 -1.01 28.46
CA ASP A 188 -5.04 -1.93 28.10
C ASP A 188 -6.36 -1.19 27.89
N VAL A 189 -6.82 -1.16 26.65
CA VAL A 189 -8.14 -0.62 26.30
C VAL A 189 -9.18 -1.72 26.46
N PRO A 190 -10.32 -1.46 27.15
CA PRO A 190 -11.37 -2.46 27.34
C PRO A 190 -11.84 -3.08 26.02
N GLU A 191 -12.03 -4.38 26.01
CA GLU A 191 -12.44 -5.15 24.81
C GLU A 191 -13.77 -4.67 24.22
N SER A 192 -14.67 -4.17 25.08
CA SER A 192 -15.94 -3.55 24.67
C SER A 192 -15.76 -2.34 23.76
N ILE A 193 -14.62 -1.63 23.85
CA ILE A 193 -14.26 -0.50 22.99
C ILE A 193 -13.48 -1.00 21.75
N LEU A 194 -12.56 -1.95 21.94
CA LEU A 194 -11.72 -2.46 20.85
C LEU A 194 -12.52 -3.24 19.82
N LYS A 195 -13.51 -4.03 20.25
CA LYS A 195 -14.31 -4.87 19.35
C LYS A 195 -14.99 -4.10 18.23
N PRO A 196 -15.73 -3.01 18.47
CA PRO A 196 -16.29 -2.16 17.40
C PRO A 196 -15.22 -1.55 16.52
N VAL A 197 -14.08 -1.10 17.09
CA VAL A 197 -12.97 -0.53 16.33
C VAL A 197 -12.39 -1.55 15.36
N TYR A 198 -12.18 -2.79 15.80
CA TYR A 198 -11.68 -3.87 14.94
C TYR A 198 -12.67 -4.30 13.85
N GLN A 199 -13.98 -4.26 14.13
CA GLN A 199 -14.99 -4.50 13.12
C GLN A 199 -14.97 -3.45 12.02
N ILE A 200 -14.83 -2.16 12.37
CA ILE A 200 -14.68 -1.07 11.41
C ILE A 200 -13.37 -1.21 10.64
N ALA A 201 -12.26 -1.50 11.32
CA ALA A 201 -10.95 -1.72 10.71
C ALA A 201 -11.00 -2.87 9.68
N GLY A 202 -11.59 -4.00 10.04
CA GLY A 202 -11.75 -5.15 9.14
C GLY A 202 -12.57 -4.87 7.89
N ALA A 203 -13.58 -3.98 7.99
CA ALA A 203 -14.41 -3.57 6.86
C ALA A 203 -13.73 -2.55 5.93
N THR A 204 -12.62 -1.93 6.35
CA THR A 204 -11.95 -0.84 5.60
C THR A 204 -11.50 -1.26 4.21
N THR A 205 -10.72 -2.31 4.12
CA THR A 205 -10.16 -2.79 2.84
C THR A 205 -11.25 -3.30 1.89
N PRO A 206 -12.20 -4.16 2.29
CA PRO A 206 -13.29 -4.56 1.44
C PRO A 206 -14.10 -3.39 0.89
N LEU A 207 -14.48 -2.45 1.75
CA LEU A 207 -15.26 -1.28 1.34
C LEU A 207 -14.48 -0.37 0.38
N ALA A 208 -13.20 -0.11 0.65
CA ALA A 208 -12.34 0.67 -0.23
C ALA A 208 -12.18 0.03 -1.62
N LEU A 209 -12.10 -1.30 -1.71
CA LEU A 209 -12.00 -2.03 -2.99
C LEU A 209 -13.31 -1.98 -3.79
N ILE A 210 -14.45 -2.10 -3.11
CA ILE A 210 -15.77 -1.95 -3.75
C ILE A 210 -15.92 -0.52 -4.30
N LEU A 211 -15.58 0.50 -3.52
CA LEU A 211 -15.63 1.90 -3.96
C LEU A 211 -14.67 2.18 -5.12
N LEU A 212 -13.48 1.58 -5.11
CA LEU A 212 -12.51 1.65 -6.20
C LEU A 212 -13.10 1.07 -7.49
N GLY A 213 -13.69 -0.12 -7.43
CA GLY A 213 -14.37 -0.74 -8.57
C GLY A 213 -15.56 0.10 -9.06
N ALA A 214 -16.38 0.63 -8.16
CA ALA A 214 -17.50 1.50 -8.51
C ALA A 214 -17.07 2.83 -9.16
N SER A 215 -15.88 3.32 -8.82
CA SER A 215 -15.28 4.53 -9.42
C SER A 215 -14.54 4.27 -10.74
N PHE A 216 -14.36 3.03 -11.16
CA PHE A 216 -13.57 2.69 -12.34
C PHE A 216 -14.12 3.33 -13.62
N ASN A 217 -13.24 3.92 -14.43
CA ASN A 217 -13.60 4.58 -15.68
C ASN A 217 -12.66 4.16 -16.81
N MET A 218 -13.19 3.39 -17.78
CA MET A 218 -12.43 2.89 -18.92
C MET A 218 -11.88 4.02 -19.81
N SER A 219 -12.59 5.13 -19.96
CA SER A 219 -12.11 6.27 -20.76
C SER A 219 -10.86 6.90 -20.13
N ALA A 220 -10.79 6.95 -18.80
CA ALA A 220 -9.61 7.42 -18.07
C ALA A 220 -8.41 6.48 -18.25
N VAL A 221 -8.63 5.18 -18.41
CA VAL A 221 -7.55 4.21 -18.73
C VAL A 221 -6.93 4.54 -20.09
N LEU A 222 -7.75 4.74 -21.10
CA LEU A 222 -7.28 5.04 -22.46
C LEU A 222 -6.53 6.37 -22.54
N HIS A 223 -6.98 7.37 -21.77
CA HIS A 223 -6.33 8.67 -21.70
C HIS A 223 -4.98 8.64 -21.01
N ASN A 224 -4.85 7.86 -19.94
CA ASN A 224 -3.66 7.81 -19.07
C ASN A 224 -2.79 6.55 -19.28
N LYS A 225 -2.94 5.85 -20.41
CA LYS A 225 -2.29 4.55 -20.67
C LYS A 225 -0.77 4.56 -20.44
N LEU A 226 -0.07 5.63 -20.83
CA LEU A 226 1.38 5.74 -20.68
C LEU A 226 1.77 5.90 -19.19
N SER A 227 1.07 6.74 -18.45
CA SER A 227 1.29 6.94 -17.02
C SER A 227 1.01 5.66 -16.22
N ILE A 228 -0.06 4.93 -16.58
CA ILE A 228 -0.40 3.64 -15.97
C ILE A 228 0.70 2.61 -16.27
N ALA A 229 1.13 2.49 -17.53
CA ALA A 229 2.19 1.56 -17.93
C ALA A 229 3.51 1.88 -17.19
N LEU A 230 3.88 3.16 -17.11
CA LEU A 230 5.09 3.60 -16.41
C LEU A 230 5.01 3.26 -14.92
N CYS A 231 3.92 3.59 -14.23
CA CYS A 231 3.74 3.28 -12.82
C CYS A 231 3.74 1.77 -12.56
N THR A 232 3.06 1.00 -13.41
CA THR A 232 2.97 -0.46 -13.30
C THR A 232 4.34 -1.11 -13.48
N THR A 233 5.08 -0.73 -14.53
CA THR A 233 6.43 -1.24 -14.78
C THR A 233 7.41 -0.81 -13.71
N ALA A 234 7.35 0.46 -13.28
CA ALA A 234 8.19 0.95 -12.20
C ALA A 234 7.94 0.16 -10.91
N ARG A 235 6.68 -0.04 -10.53
CA ARG A 235 6.30 -0.70 -9.28
C ARG A 235 6.61 -2.19 -9.27
N LEU A 236 6.26 -2.93 -10.32
CA LEU A 236 6.34 -4.39 -10.35
C LEU A 236 7.67 -4.94 -10.85
N ILE A 237 8.43 -4.12 -11.59
CA ILE A 237 9.67 -4.57 -12.24
C ILE A 237 10.87 -3.71 -11.80
N ILE A 238 10.85 -2.39 -12.04
CA ILE A 238 12.04 -1.54 -11.84
C ILE A 238 12.42 -1.44 -10.36
N VAL A 239 11.46 -1.15 -9.49
CA VAL A 239 11.71 -1.03 -8.05
C VAL A 239 12.30 -2.32 -7.48
N PRO A 240 11.67 -3.50 -7.64
CA PRO A 240 12.26 -4.73 -7.13
C PRO A 240 13.57 -5.11 -7.84
N ALA A 241 13.74 -4.84 -9.15
CA ALA A 241 14.96 -5.09 -9.89
C ALA A 241 16.17 -4.29 -9.37
N ILE A 242 15.95 -3.15 -8.73
CA ILE A 242 17.00 -2.34 -8.10
C ILE A 242 17.21 -2.76 -6.65
N ILE A 243 16.13 -2.83 -5.88
CA ILE A 243 16.20 -3.01 -4.41
C ILE A 243 16.62 -4.44 -4.03
N LEU A 244 16.09 -5.47 -4.72
CA LEU A 244 16.36 -6.86 -4.34
C LEU A 244 17.83 -7.26 -4.57
N PRO A 245 18.51 -6.92 -5.67
CA PRO A 245 19.95 -7.18 -5.81
C PRO A 245 20.79 -6.47 -4.74
N ILE A 246 20.45 -5.23 -4.37
CA ILE A 246 21.11 -4.51 -3.28
C ILE A 246 20.91 -5.27 -1.95
N ALA A 247 19.70 -5.73 -1.68
CA ALA A 247 19.39 -6.53 -0.49
C ALA A 247 20.22 -7.83 -0.46
N VAL A 248 20.29 -8.53 -1.59
CA VAL A 248 21.12 -9.75 -1.74
C VAL A 248 22.60 -9.46 -1.53
N TRP A 249 23.10 -8.35 -2.08
CA TRP A 249 24.50 -7.91 -1.88
C TRP A 249 24.79 -7.56 -0.41
N MET A 250 23.82 -6.97 0.31
CA MET A 250 23.92 -6.70 1.74
C MET A 250 23.82 -7.94 2.62
N GLY A 251 23.57 -9.12 2.05
CA GLY A 251 23.55 -10.40 2.75
C GLY A 251 22.17 -10.85 3.24
N TYR A 252 21.08 -10.15 2.90
CA TYR A 252 19.72 -10.59 3.27
C TYR A 252 19.35 -11.86 2.52
N ARG A 253 18.85 -12.87 3.23
CA ARG A 253 18.49 -14.20 2.73
C ARG A 253 17.20 -14.69 3.40
N ASN A 254 16.72 -15.84 2.94
CA ASN A 254 15.58 -16.53 3.52
C ASN A 254 14.37 -15.59 3.77
N ILE A 255 13.83 -15.62 4.98
CA ILE A 255 12.62 -14.86 5.35
C ILE A 255 12.81 -13.34 5.21
N GLU A 256 14.01 -12.82 5.46
CA GLU A 256 14.30 -11.39 5.29
C GLU A 256 14.13 -10.98 3.83
N LEU A 257 14.72 -11.76 2.91
CA LEU A 257 14.62 -11.45 1.48
C LEU A 257 13.20 -11.62 0.95
N VAL A 258 12.47 -12.66 1.38
CA VAL A 258 11.06 -12.82 0.99
C VAL A 258 10.21 -11.67 1.53
N SER A 259 10.46 -11.21 2.75
CA SER A 259 9.79 -10.02 3.29
C SER A 259 10.07 -8.78 2.44
N LEU A 260 11.31 -8.59 1.98
CA LEU A 260 11.67 -7.49 1.06
C LEU A 260 10.99 -7.65 -0.31
N ILE A 261 10.91 -8.87 -0.87
CA ILE A 261 10.15 -9.13 -2.09
C ILE A 261 8.70 -8.71 -1.91
N THR A 262 8.08 -9.07 -0.80
CA THR A 262 6.67 -8.72 -0.56
C THR A 262 6.47 -7.21 -0.38
N ILE A 263 7.41 -6.48 0.20
CA ILE A 263 7.35 -5.02 0.34
C ILE A 263 7.56 -4.33 -1.00
N PHE A 264 8.57 -4.74 -1.78
CA PHE A 264 8.99 -3.98 -2.96
C PHE A 264 8.41 -4.49 -4.29
N ALA A 265 7.92 -5.73 -4.37
CA ALA A 265 7.32 -6.30 -5.57
C ALA A 265 5.79 -6.46 -5.51
N SER A 266 5.13 -6.21 -4.35
CA SER A 266 3.67 -6.21 -4.26
C SER A 266 3.03 -5.07 -5.07
N PRO A 267 1.76 -5.21 -5.49
CA PRO A 267 1.05 -4.17 -6.24
C PRO A 267 0.83 -2.90 -5.41
N CYS A 268 0.33 -1.86 -6.05
CA CYS A 268 0.00 -0.59 -5.42
C CYS A 268 -1.01 -0.75 -4.28
N ALA A 269 -0.87 0.05 -3.24
CA ALA A 269 -1.79 0.03 -2.10
C ALA A 269 -3.16 0.62 -2.47
N VAL A 270 -4.22 -0.10 -2.09
CA VAL A 270 -5.63 0.30 -2.32
C VAL A 270 -5.95 1.67 -1.71
N VAL A 271 -5.35 1.98 -0.56
CA VAL A 271 -5.51 3.27 0.12
C VAL A 271 -5.16 4.47 -0.77
N GLY A 272 -4.31 4.26 -1.80
CA GLY A 272 -3.93 5.31 -2.75
C GLY A 272 -5.11 5.93 -3.48
N PHE A 273 -6.13 5.15 -3.84
CA PHE A 273 -7.36 5.67 -4.44
C PHE A 273 -8.09 6.62 -3.48
N THR A 274 -8.32 6.16 -2.25
CA THR A 274 -9.04 6.92 -1.23
C THR A 274 -8.30 8.22 -0.87
N MET A 275 -6.99 8.15 -0.67
CA MET A 275 -6.15 9.32 -0.39
C MET A 275 -6.14 10.30 -1.57
N ALA A 276 -5.92 9.81 -2.79
CA ALA A 276 -5.92 10.66 -3.98
C ALA A 276 -7.23 11.42 -4.14
N GLN A 277 -8.37 10.77 -3.88
CA GLN A 277 -9.68 11.41 -3.98
C GLN A 277 -9.90 12.46 -2.87
N GLN A 278 -9.45 12.21 -1.64
CA GLN A 278 -9.65 13.13 -0.52
C GLN A 278 -8.63 14.28 -0.49
N MET A 279 -7.49 14.11 -1.14
CA MET A 279 -6.41 15.08 -1.18
C MET A 279 -6.25 15.77 -2.54
N ASP A 280 -7.33 15.84 -3.32
CA ASP A 280 -7.42 16.53 -4.62
C ASP A 280 -6.39 16.09 -5.67
N SER A 281 -5.95 14.83 -5.62
CA SER A 281 -5.06 14.22 -6.61
C SER A 281 -5.85 13.49 -7.72
N ASP A 282 -5.17 12.95 -8.72
CA ASP A 282 -5.82 12.18 -9.79
C ASP A 282 -6.19 10.77 -9.31
N TYR A 283 -7.38 10.67 -8.69
CA TYR A 283 -7.90 9.40 -8.17
C TYR A 283 -8.25 8.39 -9.27
N ALA A 284 -8.57 8.86 -10.49
CA ALA A 284 -8.84 7.97 -11.61
C ALA A 284 -7.55 7.28 -12.07
N LEU A 285 -6.44 8.01 -12.17
CA LEU A 285 -5.13 7.45 -12.44
C LEU A 285 -4.68 6.49 -11.31
N ALA A 286 -4.84 6.89 -10.04
CA ALA A 286 -4.53 6.04 -8.90
C ALA A 286 -5.31 4.72 -8.92
N SER A 287 -6.64 4.77 -9.18
CA SER A 287 -7.51 3.60 -9.34
C SER A 287 -6.99 2.66 -10.43
N ASN A 288 -6.68 3.20 -11.61
CA ASN A 288 -6.23 2.43 -12.76
C ASN A 288 -4.86 1.78 -12.50
N CYS A 289 -3.93 2.48 -11.83
CA CYS A 289 -2.65 1.91 -11.41
C CYS A 289 -2.84 0.75 -10.42
N ILE A 290 -3.76 0.87 -9.44
CA ILE A 290 -4.06 -0.19 -8.48
C ILE A 290 -4.60 -1.43 -9.22
N ILE A 291 -5.57 -1.26 -10.12
CA ILE A 291 -6.16 -2.36 -10.88
C ILE A 291 -5.10 -3.05 -11.76
N ALA A 292 -4.34 -2.27 -12.53
CA ALA A 292 -3.31 -2.80 -13.41
C ALA A 292 -2.21 -3.55 -12.65
N THR A 293 -1.70 -2.96 -11.55
CA THR A 293 -0.67 -3.60 -10.75
C THR A 293 -1.20 -4.83 -10.03
N SER A 294 -2.44 -4.82 -9.51
CA SER A 294 -3.04 -5.99 -8.87
C SER A 294 -3.21 -7.15 -9.86
N ALA A 295 -3.70 -6.88 -11.07
CA ALA A 295 -3.88 -7.91 -12.09
C ALA A 295 -2.56 -8.55 -12.54
N LEU A 296 -1.49 -7.74 -12.66
CA LEU A 296 -0.19 -8.22 -13.14
C LEU A 296 0.71 -8.77 -12.01
N SER A 297 0.40 -8.43 -10.74
CA SER A 297 1.24 -8.80 -9.60
C SER A 297 1.37 -10.31 -9.40
N CYS A 298 0.35 -11.10 -9.72
CA CYS A 298 0.42 -12.56 -9.65
C CYS A 298 1.62 -13.11 -10.44
N PHE A 299 1.77 -12.63 -11.67
CA PHE A 299 2.84 -13.09 -12.56
C PHE A 299 4.20 -12.54 -12.15
N THR A 300 4.27 -11.25 -11.80
CA THR A 300 5.54 -10.60 -11.45
C THR A 300 6.06 -11.06 -10.09
N MET A 301 5.22 -11.23 -9.08
CA MET A 301 5.64 -11.78 -7.78
C MET A 301 6.09 -13.22 -7.90
N MET A 302 5.36 -14.05 -8.67
CA MET A 302 5.80 -15.41 -8.98
C MET A 302 7.17 -15.41 -9.64
N GLY A 303 7.41 -14.49 -10.59
CA GLY A 303 8.73 -14.34 -11.25
C GLY A 303 9.83 -13.98 -10.25
N TRP A 304 9.60 -13.05 -9.33
CA TRP A 304 10.59 -12.67 -8.31
C TRP A 304 10.87 -13.79 -7.30
N ILE A 305 9.83 -14.51 -6.85
CA ILE A 305 9.98 -15.67 -5.96
C ILE A 305 10.71 -16.79 -6.67
N PHE A 306 10.39 -17.06 -7.94
CA PHE A 306 11.06 -18.07 -8.75
C PHE A 306 12.55 -17.74 -8.95
N ALA A 307 12.85 -16.47 -9.30
CA ALA A 307 14.25 -16.02 -9.44
C ALA A 307 15.04 -16.18 -8.14
N GLY A 308 14.45 -15.83 -6.99
CA GLY A 308 15.09 -16.03 -5.68
C GLY A 308 15.38 -17.49 -5.37
N LYS A 309 14.45 -18.40 -5.70
CA LYS A 309 14.64 -19.86 -5.53
C LYS A 309 15.69 -20.44 -6.49
N MET A 310 15.68 -20.00 -7.76
CA MET A 310 16.69 -20.43 -8.74
C MET A 310 18.11 -20.03 -8.35
N LEU A 311 18.26 -18.89 -7.67
CA LEU A 311 19.54 -18.39 -7.17
C LEU A 311 19.87 -18.94 -5.76
N ALA A 312 19.08 -19.90 -5.24
CA ALA A 312 19.24 -20.50 -3.90
C ALA A 312 19.36 -19.44 -2.78
N LEU A 313 18.55 -18.37 -2.84
CA LEU A 313 18.55 -17.29 -1.87
C LEU A 313 17.61 -17.57 -0.68
N PHE A 314 16.67 -18.52 -0.85
CA PHE A 314 15.72 -19.05 0.17
C PHE A 314 15.11 -20.37 -0.30
#